data_37ddde25927bacf5cc2a352231fafb6e
#
_entry.id   37ddde25927bacf5cc2a352231fafb6e
#
_cell.length_a   1.000
_cell.length_b   1.000
_cell.length_c   1.000
_cell.angle_alpha   90.00
_cell.angle_beta   90.00
_cell.angle_gamma   90.00
#
_symmetry.space_group_name_H-M   'P 1'
#
loop_
_entity.id
_entity.type
_entity.pdbx_description
1 polymer ?
#
loop_
_entity_poly.entity_id
_entity_poly.type
_entity_poly.pdbx_seq_one_letter_code
_entity_poly.pdbx_strand_id
1 'polypeptide(L)'
;MFRALARPLIASWFVYDGVQTAMDPHVRTAQAEPLLRPLLAEAELDVSTHTIVKAHAVATVTAAAILATSKTPRNAGMALTGLAALTFAVQPQFWRMPEGPAREVAQEDFVKNVALLGAAMLAASAGHTPGHQKRKKAKRAKAKTKAKAAKLKAKETAAAQARVERRFW
;
A
#
# COMPACT_ATOMS: atom_id res chain seq x y z
N MET A 1 3.11 -21.44 10.54
CA MET A 1 1.77 -21.20 11.07
C MET A 1 1.58 -19.77 11.59
N PHE A 2 2.50 -19.15 12.30
CA PHE A 2 2.38 -17.77 12.82
C PHE A 2 2.02 -16.70 11.79
N ARG A 3 2.53 -16.78 10.55
CA ARG A 3 2.21 -15.81 9.48
C ARG A 3 0.74 -15.85 9.03
N ALA A 4 0.06 -16.96 9.20
CA ALA A 4 -1.35 -17.09 8.83
C ALA A 4 -2.27 -16.40 9.86
N LEU A 5 -1.87 -16.42 11.14
CA LEU A 5 -2.62 -15.79 12.23
C LEU A 5 -2.32 -14.29 12.36
N ALA A 6 -1.11 -13.84 12.03
CA ALA A 6 -0.73 -12.43 12.14
C ALA A 6 -1.56 -11.51 11.22
N ARG A 7 -1.94 -11.98 10.03
CA ARG A 7 -2.72 -11.18 9.08
C ARG A 7 -4.13 -10.84 9.57
N PRO A 8 -4.96 -11.81 9.98
CA PRO A 8 -6.29 -11.51 10.50
C PRO A 8 -6.23 -10.67 11.79
N LEU A 9 -5.21 -10.86 12.64
CA LEU A 9 -5.02 -10.02 13.84
C LEU A 9 -4.72 -8.56 13.50
N ILE A 10 -3.84 -8.31 12.53
CA ILE A 10 -3.59 -6.94 12.06
C ILE A 10 -4.84 -6.37 11.38
N ALA A 11 -5.49 -7.15 10.52
CA ALA A 11 -6.68 -6.72 9.80
C ALA A 11 -7.85 -6.41 10.74
N SER A 12 -8.06 -7.20 11.82
CA SER A 12 -9.17 -6.97 12.76
C SER A 12 -9.09 -5.60 13.43
N TRP A 13 -7.89 -5.13 13.75
CA TRP A 13 -7.71 -3.80 14.30
C TRP A 13 -8.12 -2.70 13.31
N PHE A 14 -7.65 -2.78 12.05
CA PHE A 14 -8.01 -1.80 11.04
C PHE A 14 -9.50 -1.84 10.69
N VAL A 15 -10.12 -3.02 10.73
CA VAL A 15 -11.59 -3.13 10.57
C VAL A 15 -12.29 -2.44 11.73
N TYR A 16 -11.88 -2.71 12.96
CA TYR A 16 -12.47 -2.09 14.15
C TYR A 16 -12.36 -0.56 14.12
N ASP A 17 -11.16 -0.03 13.91
CA ASP A 17 -10.89 1.41 13.85
C ASP A 17 -11.64 2.08 12.69
N GLY A 18 -11.66 1.44 11.50
CA GLY A 18 -12.38 1.94 10.34
C GLY A 18 -13.91 1.93 10.53
N VAL A 19 -14.48 0.89 11.12
CA VAL A 19 -15.92 0.81 11.41
C VAL A 19 -16.30 1.88 12.44
N GLN A 20 -15.53 2.02 13.52
CA GLN A 20 -15.77 3.05 14.52
C GLN A 20 -15.72 4.46 13.92
N THR A 21 -14.72 4.74 13.10
CA THR A 21 -14.60 6.02 12.38
C THR A 21 -15.75 6.24 11.38
N ALA A 22 -16.26 5.20 10.73
CA ALA A 22 -17.40 5.32 9.81
C ALA A 22 -18.71 5.59 10.54
N MET A 23 -18.89 5.02 11.73
CA MET A 23 -20.08 5.19 12.59
C MET A 23 -20.08 6.55 13.29
N ASP A 24 -18.93 6.95 13.83
CA ASP A 24 -18.74 8.25 14.49
C ASP A 24 -17.50 8.98 13.95
N PRO A 25 -17.65 9.72 12.84
CA PRO A 25 -16.54 10.42 12.21
C PRO A 25 -16.20 11.77 12.85
N HIS A 26 -16.97 12.26 13.82
CA HIS A 26 -16.86 13.63 14.34
C HIS A 26 -15.48 13.97 14.88
N VAL A 27 -14.90 13.10 15.70
CA VAL A 27 -13.56 13.31 16.29
C VAL A 27 -12.50 13.36 15.21
N ARG A 28 -12.52 12.42 14.28
CA ARG A 28 -11.55 12.37 13.15
C ARG A 28 -11.74 13.53 12.18
N THR A 29 -12.98 13.97 11.96
CA THR A 29 -13.27 15.14 11.12
C THR A 29 -12.68 16.39 11.74
N ALA A 30 -12.86 16.63 13.04
CA ALA A 30 -12.29 17.76 13.74
C ALA A 30 -10.74 17.78 13.70
N GLN A 31 -10.11 16.61 13.79
CA GLN A 31 -8.65 16.46 13.67
C GLN A 31 -8.14 16.73 12.25
N ALA A 32 -8.89 16.31 11.24
CA ALA A 32 -8.48 16.41 9.83
C ALA A 32 -8.81 17.77 9.20
N GLU A 33 -9.81 18.48 9.72
CA GLU A 33 -10.32 19.73 9.15
C GLU A 33 -9.25 20.82 9.00
N PRO A 34 -8.36 21.08 9.98
CA PRO A 34 -7.32 22.11 9.84
C PRO A 34 -6.36 21.85 8.68
N LEU A 35 -6.13 20.57 8.35
CA LEU A 35 -5.23 20.17 7.26
C LEU A 35 -5.96 20.09 5.92
N LEU A 36 -7.16 19.52 5.91
CA LEU A 36 -7.89 19.25 4.66
C LEU A 36 -8.58 20.47 4.09
N ARG A 37 -9.12 21.35 4.95
CA ARG A 37 -9.86 22.53 4.51
C ARG A 37 -9.06 23.46 3.58
N PRO A 38 -7.80 23.86 3.89
CA PRO A 38 -7.02 24.68 2.99
C PRO A 38 -6.67 23.96 1.67
N LEU A 39 -6.38 22.64 1.73
CA LEU A 39 -6.06 21.85 0.55
C LEU A 39 -7.26 21.70 -0.40
N LEU A 40 -8.47 21.51 0.15
CA LEU A 40 -9.69 21.44 -0.62
C LEU A 40 -10.05 22.77 -1.27
N ALA A 41 -9.84 23.88 -0.55
CA ALA A 41 -10.04 25.23 -1.08
C ALA A 41 -9.07 25.53 -2.23
N GLU A 42 -7.80 25.15 -2.11
CA GLU A 42 -6.78 25.32 -3.16
C GLU A 42 -7.07 24.45 -4.38
N ALA A 43 -7.62 23.25 -4.17
CA ALA A 43 -8.00 22.34 -5.24
C ALA A 43 -9.38 22.65 -5.87
N GLU A 44 -10.08 23.68 -5.41
CA GLU A 44 -11.44 24.07 -5.84
C GLU A 44 -12.45 22.91 -5.74
N LEU A 45 -12.26 22.00 -4.75
CA LEU A 45 -13.13 20.84 -4.54
C LEU A 45 -14.19 21.14 -3.50
N ASP A 46 -15.45 21.12 -3.91
CA ASP A 46 -16.62 21.26 -3.02
C ASP A 46 -16.98 19.92 -2.36
N VAL A 47 -16.05 19.37 -1.59
CA VAL A 47 -16.23 18.11 -0.84
C VAL A 47 -16.04 18.38 0.64
N SER A 48 -17.00 17.93 1.47
CA SER A 48 -16.88 18.11 2.92
C SER A 48 -15.81 17.19 3.52
N THR A 49 -15.05 17.71 4.51
CA THR A 49 -14.07 16.93 5.28
C THR A 49 -14.67 15.66 5.87
N HIS A 50 -15.93 15.74 6.33
CA HIS A 50 -16.69 14.61 6.85
C HIS A 50 -16.86 13.49 5.80
N THR A 51 -17.14 13.81 4.54
CA THR A 51 -17.25 12.83 3.47
C THR A 51 -15.91 12.15 3.19
N ILE A 52 -14.82 12.91 3.21
CA ILE A 52 -13.47 12.37 3.00
C ILE A 52 -13.09 11.41 4.15
N VAL A 53 -13.37 11.78 5.39
CA VAL A 53 -13.10 10.92 6.56
C VAL A 53 -13.92 9.63 6.49
N LYS A 54 -15.19 9.68 6.12
CA LYS A 54 -16.00 8.47 5.90
C LYS A 54 -15.48 7.61 4.75
N ALA A 55 -15.13 8.20 3.62
CA ALA A 55 -14.55 7.47 2.49
C ALA A 55 -13.23 6.79 2.87
N HIS A 56 -12.36 7.47 3.62
CA HIS A 56 -11.13 6.94 4.18
C HIS A 56 -11.40 5.74 5.10
N ALA A 57 -12.38 5.84 6.00
CA ALA A 57 -12.77 4.77 6.90
C ALA A 57 -13.25 3.53 6.15
N VAL A 58 -14.13 3.69 5.15
CA VAL A 58 -14.62 2.60 4.29
C VAL A 58 -13.47 1.97 3.49
N ALA A 59 -12.56 2.78 2.94
CA ALA A 59 -11.38 2.29 2.24
C ALA A 59 -10.46 1.46 3.16
N THR A 60 -10.30 1.89 4.43
CA THR A 60 -9.50 1.18 5.43
C THR A 60 -10.12 -0.18 5.76
N VAL A 61 -11.43 -0.24 6.00
CA VAL A 61 -12.16 -1.50 6.24
C VAL A 61 -12.02 -2.45 5.05
N THR A 62 -12.22 -1.93 3.84
CA THR A 62 -12.12 -2.72 2.60
C THR A 62 -10.73 -3.28 2.40
N ALA A 63 -9.70 -2.45 2.55
CA ALA A 63 -8.29 -2.87 2.42
C ALA A 63 -7.91 -3.91 3.50
N ALA A 64 -8.41 -3.75 4.73
CA ALA A 64 -8.21 -4.70 5.81
C ALA A 64 -8.90 -6.04 5.55
N ALA A 65 -10.13 -6.04 5.05
CA ALA A 65 -10.85 -7.25 4.66
C ALA A 65 -10.13 -7.99 3.52
N ILE A 66 -9.63 -7.25 2.52
CA ILE A 66 -8.81 -7.81 1.46
C ILE A 66 -7.50 -8.39 2.02
N LEU A 67 -6.84 -7.71 2.98
CA LEU A 67 -5.62 -8.23 3.62
C LEU A 67 -5.88 -9.56 4.32
N ALA A 68 -7.00 -9.68 5.05
CA ALA A 68 -7.37 -10.88 5.79
C ALA A 68 -7.64 -12.07 4.86
N THR A 69 -8.34 -11.84 3.74
CA THR A 69 -8.90 -12.91 2.88
C THR A 69 -8.05 -13.22 1.65
N SER A 70 -7.24 -12.27 1.16
CA SER A 70 -6.59 -12.40 -0.15
C SER A 70 -5.36 -13.30 -0.14
N LYS A 71 -5.14 -13.98 -1.28
CA LYS A 71 -3.91 -14.74 -1.56
C LYS A 71 -2.71 -13.84 -1.87
N THR A 72 -2.94 -12.57 -2.20
CA THR A 72 -1.91 -11.58 -2.55
C THR A 72 -1.95 -10.37 -1.59
N PRO A 73 -1.52 -10.53 -0.34
CA PRO A 73 -1.69 -9.52 0.71
C PRO A 73 -0.87 -8.24 0.49
N ARG A 74 0.08 -8.25 -0.44
CA ARG A 74 1.00 -7.13 -0.65
C ARG A 74 0.28 -5.84 -1.04
N ASN A 75 -0.64 -5.91 -2.01
CA ASN A 75 -1.35 -4.71 -2.50
C ASN A 75 -2.26 -4.16 -1.41
N ALA A 76 -2.96 -5.04 -0.68
CA ALA A 76 -3.78 -4.63 0.46
C ALA A 76 -2.92 -4.03 1.59
N GLY A 77 -1.76 -4.64 1.89
CA GLY A 77 -0.82 -4.10 2.86
C GLY A 77 -0.27 -2.72 2.45
N MET A 78 0.05 -2.52 1.17
CA MET A 78 0.48 -1.21 0.66
C MET A 78 -0.64 -0.16 0.75
N ALA A 79 -1.88 -0.53 0.41
CA ALA A 79 -3.03 0.35 0.56
C ALA A 79 -3.25 0.74 2.03
N LEU A 80 -3.22 -0.24 2.96
CA LEU A 80 -3.32 0.04 4.39
C LEU A 80 -2.17 0.90 4.90
N THR A 81 -0.95 0.71 4.41
CA THR A 81 0.19 1.57 4.77
C THR A 81 -0.07 3.01 4.36
N GLY A 82 -0.57 3.24 3.14
CA GLY A 82 -0.94 4.59 2.67
C GLY A 82 -2.05 5.21 3.51
N LEU A 83 -3.11 4.45 3.80
CA LEU A 83 -4.23 4.91 4.62
C LEU A 83 -3.79 5.20 6.08
N ALA A 84 -2.97 4.32 6.68
CA ALA A 84 -2.41 4.54 8.01
C ALA A 84 -1.48 5.76 8.05
N ALA A 85 -0.71 6.02 7.00
CA ALA A 85 0.13 7.21 6.90
C ALA A 85 -0.71 8.50 6.84
N LEU A 86 -1.85 8.49 6.13
CA LEU A 86 -2.78 9.62 6.13
C LEU A 86 -3.39 9.85 7.52
N THR A 87 -3.81 8.79 8.21
CA THR A 87 -4.29 8.90 9.60
C THR A 87 -3.23 9.50 10.50
N PHE A 88 -1.98 9.07 10.35
CA PHE A 88 -0.85 9.59 11.12
C PHE A 88 -0.58 11.07 10.83
N ALA A 89 -0.72 11.52 9.59
CA ALA A 89 -0.47 12.90 9.19
C ALA A 89 -1.46 13.92 9.79
N VAL A 90 -2.70 13.50 10.06
CA VAL A 90 -3.74 14.37 10.64
C VAL A 90 -3.78 14.35 12.18
N GLN A 91 -2.89 13.60 12.82
CA GLN A 91 -2.86 13.50 14.27
C GLN A 91 -2.43 14.80 14.94
N PRO A 92 -3.02 15.10 16.11
CA PRO A 92 -2.60 16.23 16.92
C PRO A 92 -1.13 16.05 17.36
N GLN A 93 -0.37 17.13 17.30
CA GLN A 93 1.04 17.15 17.72
C GLN A 93 1.13 17.24 19.24
N PHE A 94 1.13 16.11 19.95
CA PHE A 94 1.12 16.05 21.41
C PHE A 94 2.28 16.84 22.05
N TRP A 95 3.43 16.97 21.36
CA TRP A 95 4.58 17.73 21.87
C TRP A 95 4.37 19.26 21.88
N ARG A 96 3.33 19.76 21.22
CA ARG A 96 2.90 21.17 21.25
C ARG A 96 1.74 21.42 22.21
N MET A 97 1.20 20.38 22.81
CA MET A 97 0.08 20.49 23.74
C MET A 97 0.59 20.76 25.17
N PRO A 98 -0.14 21.57 25.96
CA PRO A 98 0.17 21.75 27.37
C PRO A 98 0.07 20.42 28.12
N GLU A 99 0.79 20.31 29.23
CA GLU A 99 0.72 19.14 30.10
C GLU A 99 -0.70 18.94 30.64
N GLY A 100 -1.18 17.70 30.59
CA GLY A 100 -2.51 17.35 31.05
C GLY A 100 -3.07 16.09 30.38
N PRO A 101 -4.26 15.64 30.79
CA PRO A 101 -4.87 14.40 30.31
C PRO A 101 -5.04 14.34 28.78
N ALA A 102 -5.30 15.47 28.13
CA ALA A 102 -5.44 15.55 26.68
C ALA A 102 -4.14 15.24 25.96
N ARG A 103 -2.98 15.66 26.51
CA ARG A 103 -1.65 15.34 25.97
C ARG A 103 -1.31 13.87 26.13
N GLU A 104 -1.66 13.26 27.26
CA GLU A 104 -1.44 11.84 27.53
C GLU A 104 -2.22 10.99 26.53
N VAL A 105 -3.49 11.27 26.31
CA VAL A 105 -4.32 10.58 25.30
C VAL A 105 -3.74 10.75 23.90
N ALA A 106 -3.33 11.96 23.53
CA ALA A 106 -2.73 12.21 22.21
C ALA A 106 -1.38 11.46 22.02
N GLN A 107 -0.60 11.31 23.09
CA GLN A 107 0.65 10.54 23.10
C GLN A 107 0.37 9.04 22.92
N GLU A 108 -0.60 8.49 23.65
CA GLU A 108 -1.01 7.09 23.50
C GLU A 108 -1.50 6.79 22.08
N ASP A 109 -2.35 7.65 21.51
CA ASP A 109 -2.83 7.53 20.15
C ASP A 109 -1.69 7.62 19.13
N PHE A 110 -0.71 8.48 19.37
CA PHE A 110 0.48 8.58 18.51
C PHE A 110 1.26 7.26 18.52
N VAL A 111 1.60 6.71 19.68
CA VAL A 111 2.34 5.44 19.81
C VAL A 111 1.56 4.30 19.16
N LYS A 112 0.25 4.22 19.39
CA LYS A 112 -0.64 3.24 18.76
C LYS A 112 -0.61 3.32 17.24
N ASN A 113 -0.70 4.52 16.67
CA ASN A 113 -0.72 4.70 15.22
C ASN A 113 0.65 4.44 14.57
N VAL A 114 1.76 4.75 15.24
CA VAL A 114 3.12 4.33 14.81
C VAL A 114 3.21 2.80 14.75
N ALA A 115 2.72 2.10 15.77
CA ALA A 115 2.73 0.64 15.80
C ALA A 115 1.87 0.05 14.67
N LEU A 116 0.69 0.63 14.41
CA LEU A 116 -0.19 0.21 13.31
C LEU A 116 0.41 0.46 11.94
N LEU A 117 1.05 1.61 11.74
CA LEU A 117 1.77 1.91 10.51
C LEU A 117 2.89 0.89 10.28
N GLY A 118 3.69 0.58 11.32
CA GLY A 118 4.71 -0.45 11.28
C GLY A 118 4.13 -1.84 10.94
N ALA A 119 3.01 -2.21 11.54
CA ALA A 119 2.32 -3.47 11.26
C ALA A 119 1.81 -3.54 9.80
N ALA A 120 1.26 -2.45 9.26
CA ALA A 120 0.84 -2.35 7.86
C ALA A 120 2.04 -2.47 6.89
N MET A 121 3.17 -1.83 7.20
CA MET A 121 4.42 -1.95 6.42
C MET A 121 4.96 -3.39 6.43
N LEU A 122 4.93 -4.07 7.59
CA LEU A 122 5.29 -5.49 7.69
C LEU A 122 4.35 -6.36 6.85
N ALA A 123 3.05 -6.11 6.88
CA ALA A 123 2.07 -6.82 6.05
C ALA A 123 2.33 -6.59 4.55
N ALA A 124 2.67 -5.37 4.14
CA ALA A 124 3.07 -5.04 2.77
C ALA A 124 4.36 -5.76 2.33
N SER A 125 5.33 -5.92 3.23
CA SER A 125 6.60 -6.61 2.97
C SER A 125 6.48 -8.13 2.96
N ALA A 126 5.52 -8.70 3.67
CA ALA A 126 5.34 -10.14 3.87
C ALA A 126 5.01 -10.94 2.59
N GLY A 127 4.72 -10.28 1.47
CA GLY A 127 4.48 -10.89 0.16
C GLY A 127 5.72 -11.41 -0.58
N HIS A 128 6.91 -11.19 -0.06
CA HIS A 128 8.16 -11.67 -0.66
C HIS A 128 8.55 -13.04 -0.12
N THR A 129 7.82 -14.10 -0.47
CA THR A 129 8.35 -15.45 -0.29
C THR A 129 9.56 -15.65 -1.21
N PRO A 130 10.68 -16.19 -0.70
CA PRO A 130 11.88 -16.46 -1.50
C PRO A 130 11.59 -17.27 -2.77
N GLY A 131 10.56 -18.13 -2.74
CA GLY A 131 10.08 -18.89 -3.89
C GLY A 131 9.48 -18.04 -5.01
N HIS A 132 8.81 -16.94 -4.70
CA HIS A 132 8.22 -16.07 -5.71
C HIS A 132 9.30 -15.25 -6.44
N GLN A 133 10.31 -14.78 -5.72
CA GLN A 133 11.48 -14.12 -6.33
C GLN A 133 12.31 -15.09 -7.21
N LYS A 134 12.52 -16.33 -6.75
CA LYS A 134 13.18 -17.37 -7.53
C LYS A 134 12.40 -17.66 -8.83
N ARG A 135 11.08 -17.84 -8.76
CA ARG A 135 10.22 -18.03 -9.94
C ARG A 135 10.24 -16.83 -10.91
N LYS A 136 10.23 -15.60 -10.38
CA LYS A 136 10.28 -14.37 -11.19
C LYS A 136 11.65 -14.18 -11.86
N LYS A 137 12.76 -14.48 -11.15
CA LYS A 137 14.12 -14.49 -11.70
C LYS A 137 14.27 -15.61 -12.76
N ALA A 138 13.75 -16.81 -12.51
CA ALA A 138 13.78 -17.91 -13.47
C ALA A 138 12.97 -17.61 -14.75
N LYS A 139 11.77 -17.01 -14.63
CA LYS A 139 10.99 -16.57 -15.81
C LYS A 139 11.72 -15.49 -16.60
N ARG A 140 12.35 -14.50 -15.95
CA ARG A 140 13.15 -13.47 -16.62
C ARG A 140 14.41 -14.04 -17.29
N ALA A 141 15.08 -14.99 -16.66
CA ALA A 141 16.22 -15.69 -17.25
C ALA A 141 15.82 -16.48 -18.51
N LYS A 142 14.72 -17.26 -18.45
CA LYS A 142 14.18 -17.99 -19.60
C LYS A 142 13.74 -17.06 -20.75
N ALA A 143 13.14 -15.91 -20.43
CA ALA A 143 12.78 -14.93 -21.44
C ALA A 143 14.01 -14.30 -22.13
N LYS A 144 15.08 -14.01 -21.37
CA LYS A 144 16.35 -13.49 -21.92
C LYS A 144 17.07 -14.52 -22.81
N THR A 145 17.11 -15.80 -22.41
CA THR A 145 17.70 -16.86 -23.24
C THR A 145 16.91 -17.10 -24.52
N LYS A 146 15.57 -17.08 -24.45
CA LYS A 146 14.70 -17.20 -25.64
C LYS A 146 14.87 -16.01 -26.59
N ALA A 147 15.01 -14.79 -26.08
CA ALA A 147 15.27 -13.60 -26.88
C ALA A 147 16.68 -13.61 -27.54
N LYS A 148 17.70 -14.11 -26.82
CA LYS A 148 19.06 -14.30 -27.40
C LYS A 148 19.06 -15.35 -28.48
N ALA A 149 18.39 -16.48 -28.27
CA ALA A 149 18.30 -17.55 -29.29
C ALA A 149 17.53 -17.09 -30.54
N ALA A 150 16.47 -16.30 -30.39
CA ALA A 150 15.75 -15.73 -31.53
C ALA A 150 16.61 -14.73 -32.31
N LYS A 151 17.42 -13.89 -31.62
CA LYS A 151 18.38 -12.98 -32.30
C LYS A 151 19.49 -13.71 -33.02
N LEU A 152 19.99 -14.83 -32.49
CA LEU A 152 20.99 -15.66 -33.18
C LEU A 152 20.41 -16.28 -34.45
N LYS A 153 19.24 -16.91 -34.37
CA LYS A 153 18.54 -17.46 -35.53
C LYS A 153 18.27 -16.40 -36.60
N ALA A 154 17.84 -15.19 -36.21
CA ALA A 154 17.63 -14.10 -37.16
C ALA A 154 18.95 -13.64 -37.85
N LYS A 155 20.08 -13.65 -37.10
CA LYS A 155 21.40 -13.36 -37.70
C LYS A 155 21.86 -14.47 -38.66
N GLU A 156 21.64 -15.73 -38.33
CA GLU A 156 22.00 -16.88 -39.19
C GLU A 156 21.17 -16.87 -40.47
N THR A 157 19.85 -16.61 -40.37
CA THR A 157 18.99 -16.51 -41.57
C THR A 157 19.37 -15.31 -42.44
N ALA A 158 19.69 -14.15 -41.89
CA ALA A 158 20.17 -12.99 -42.63
C ALA A 158 21.53 -13.26 -43.32
N ALA A 159 22.45 -13.93 -42.60
CA ALA A 159 23.75 -14.31 -43.18
C ALA A 159 23.64 -15.37 -44.30
N ALA A 160 22.68 -16.30 -44.16
CA ALA A 160 22.38 -17.28 -45.20
C ALA A 160 21.78 -16.62 -46.46
N GLN A 161 20.85 -15.68 -46.28
CA GLN A 161 20.28 -14.91 -47.39
C GLN A 161 21.35 -14.07 -48.09
N ALA A 162 22.20 -13.36 -47.37
CA ALA A 162 23.29 -12.59 -47.96
C ALA A 162 24.35 -13.47 -48.71
N ARG A 163 24.55 -14.75 -48.31
CA ARG A 163 25.40 -15.70 -49.04
C ARG A 163 24.74 -16.15 -50.33
N VAL A 164 23.44 -16.35 -50.34
CA VAL A 164 22.70 -16.71 -51.57
C VAL A 164 22.74 -15.56 -52.56
N GLU A 165 22.46 -14.34 -52.13
CA GLU A 165 22.53 -13.16 -53.02
C GLU A 165 23.91 -12.97 -53.67
N ARG A 166 25.02 -13.15 -52.90
CA ARG A 166 26.37 -13.04 -53.44
C ARG A 166 26.76 -14.14 -54.48
N ARG A 167 25.98 -15.18 -54.57
CA ARG A 167 26.24 -16.31 -55.48
C ARG A 167 25.57 -16.14 -56.85
N PHE A 168 24.64 -15.17 -56.93
CA PHE A 168 23.89 -14.88 -58.16
C PHE A 168 24.37 -13.59 -58.87
N TRP A 169 25.37 -12.92 -58.30
CA TRP A 169 26.08 -11.78 -58.89
C TRP A 169 27.58 -12.11 -59.05
#